data_0116b3e4feb2c6db6bebcde7173cc2e0
#
_entry.id   0116b3e4feb2c6db6bebcde7173cc2e0
#
_cell.length_a   1.000
_cell.length_b   1.000
_cell.length_c   1.000
_cell.angle_alpha   90.00
_cell.angle_beta   90.00
_cell.angle_gamma   90.00
#
_symmetry.space_group_name_H-M   'P 1'
#
loop_
_entity.id
_entity.type
_entity.pdbx_description
1 polymer ?
#
loop_
_entity_poly.entity_id
_entity_poly.type
_entity_poly.pdbx_seq_one_letter_code
_entity_poly.pdbx_strand_id
1 'polypeptide(L)'
;MKKANSIIYGLLGAIAIVYGIANLVFPTFMVPEAARSFPLSHILREQAAMAIFIGCMFLWCIFNYERRAGVHYFLMVFAFLLAAIHWFDYLRGHLNWMAPLYNTVPLIVLTVMAIGMRSASRRASGY
;
A
#
# COMPACT_ATOMS: atom_id res chain seq x y z
N MET A 1 4.01 -16.25 13.75
CA MET A 1 3.18 -15.53 12.75
C MET A 1 2.79 -14.12 13.22
N LYS A 2 2.21 -13.89 14.42
CA LYS A 2 1.82 -12.54 14.90
C LYS A 2 2.97 -11.53 14.78
N LYS A 3 4.16 -11.88 15.29
CA LYS A 3 5.35 -11.01 15.29
C LYS A 3 5.80 -10.65 13.85
N ALA A 4 5.85 -11.62 12.95
CA ALA A 4 6.23 -11.38 11.56
C ALA A 4 5.23 -10.46 10.83
N ASN A 5 3.93 -10.74 10.97
CA ASN A 5 2.88 -9.90 10.37
C ASN A 5 2.91 -8.46 10.91
N SER A 6 3.15 -8.29 12.23
CA SER A 6 3.27 -6.94 12.82
C SER A 6 4.46 -6.17 12.28
N ILE A 7 5.60 -6.84 12.03
CA ILE A 7 6.76 -6.21 11.39
C ILE A 7 6.42 -5.77 9.97
N ILE A 8 5.77 -6.63 9.19
CA ILE A 8 5.38 -6.28 7.81
C ILE A 8 4.41 -5.09 7.80
N TYR A 9 3.38 -5.10 8.65
CA TYR A 9 2.47 -3.96 8.76
C TYR A 9 3.22 -2.68 9.18
N GLY A 10 4.18 -2.79 10.11
CA GLY A 10 5.00 -1.66 10.54
C GLY A 10 5.82 -1.07 9.40
N LEU A 11 6.49 -1.91 8.62
CA LEU A 11 7.30 -1.48 7.48
C LEU A 11 6.43 -0.83 6.39
N LEU A 12 5.33 -1.47 5.98
CA LEU A 12 4.43 -0.92 4.97
C LEU A 12 3.80 0.40 5.45
N GLY A 13 3.40 0.47 6.72
CA GLY A 13 2.84 1.68 7.32
C GLY A 13 3.86 2.82 7.37
N ALA A 14 5.08 2.55 7.83
CA ALA A 14 6.14 3.55 7.90
C ALA A 14 6.51 4.08 6.50
N ILE A 15 6.67 3.20 5.50
CA ILE A 15 6.96 3.59 4.11
C ILE A 15 5.84 4.48 3.57
N ALA A 16 4.58 4.09 3.74
CA ALA A 16 3.44 4.85 3.24
C ALA A 16 3.33 6.24 3.91
N ILE A 17 3.55 6.33 5.23
CA ILE A 17 3.51 7.61 5.96
C ILE A 17 4.68 8.51 5.54
N VAL A 18 5.91 7.99 5.49
CA VAL A 18 7.09 8.77 5.09
C VAL A 18 6.93 9.28 3.66
N TYR A 19 6.52 8.41 2.74
CA TYR A 19 6.21 8.80 1.35
C TYR A 19 5.12 9.88 1.31
N GLY A 20 4.04 9.69 2.06
CA GLY A 20 2.94 10.65 2.12
C GLY A 20 3.38 12.01 2.68
N ILE A 21 4.11 12.04 3.79
CA ILE A 21 4.62 13.30 4.35
C ILE A 21 5.57 14.00 3.37
N ALA A 22 6.49 13.27 2.74
CA ALA A 22 7.41 13.83 1.77
C ALA A 22 6.66 14.48 0.59
N ASN A 23 5.65 13.82 0.03
CA ASN A 23 4.85 14.37 -1.08
C ASN A 23 3.86 15.47 -0.63
N LEU A 24 3.43 15.47 0.63
CA LEU A 24 2.60 16.55 1.15
C LEU A 24 3.39 17.87 1.23
N VAL A 25 4.64 17.78 1.70
CA VAL A 25 5.53 18.95 1.88
C VAL A 25 6.18 19.37 0.56
N PHE A 26 6.68 18.38 -0.21
CA PHE A 26 7.42 18.58 -1.45
C PHE A 26 6.78 17.80 -2.61
N PRO A 27 5.56 18.13 -3.06
CA PRO A 27 4.78 17.30 -3.98
C PRO A 27 5.45 17.07 -5.34
N THR A 28 6.38 17.92 -5.73
CA THR A 28 7.05 17.85 -7.03
C THR A 28 8.53 17.47 -6.95
N PHE A 29 9.01 16.97 -5.78
CA PHE A 29 10.44 16.70 -5.63
C PHE A 29 10.96 15.60 -6.57
N MET A 30 10.11 14.65 -6.97
CA MET A 30 10.43 13.60 -7.96
C MET A 30 9.99 13.95 -9.39
N VAL A 31 9.42 15.13 -9.60
CA VAL A 31 8.90 15.56 -10.91
C VAL A 31 9.92 16.48 -11.58
N PRO A 32 10.31 16.23 -12.85
CA PRO A 32 11.17 17.13 -13.62
C PRO A 32 10.59 18.54 -13.64
N GLU A 33 11.46 19.55 -13.56
CA GLU A 33 11.04 20.95 -13.44
C GLU A 33 10.09 21.41 -14.55
N ALA A 34 10.37 21.00 -15.78
CA ALA A 34 9.54 21.31 -16.95
C ALA A 34 8.11 20.74 -16.89
N ALA A 35 7.89 19.70 -16.07
CA ALA A 35 6.57 19.08 -15.89
C ALA A 35 5.82 19.57 -14.63
N ARG A 36 6.43 20.45 -13.83
CA ARG A 36 5.82 20.95 -12.59
C ARG A 36 4.70 21.94 -12.91
N SER A 37 3.53 21.68 -12.36
CA SER A 37 2.36 22.57 -12.48
C SER A 37 1.57 22.57 -11.18
N PHE A 38 0.75 23.60 -10.97
CA PHE A 38 -0.13 23.67 -9.80
C PHE A 38 -1.14 22.51 -9.77
N PRO A 39 -1.85 22.18 -10.87
CA PRO A 39 -2.76 21.02 -10.86
C PRO A 39 -2.05 19.72 -10.49
N LEU A 40 -0.86 19.47 -11.03
CA LEU A 40 -0.08 18.27 -10.69
C LEU A 40 0.32 18.25 -9.21
N SER A 41 0.80 19.36 -8.67
CA SER A 41 1.17 19.44 -7.25
C SER A 41 -0.03 19.24 -6.33
N HIS A 42 -1.22 19.71 -6.73
CA HIS A 42 -2.46 19.49 -5.99
C HIS A 42 -2.84 18.00 -5.94
N ILE A 43 -2.86 17.33 -7.11
CA ILE A 43 -3.12 15.88 -7.21
C ILE A 43 -2.12 15.06 -6.37
N LEU A 44 -0.83 15.40 -6.42
CA LEU A 44 0.19 14.71 -5.64
C LEU A 44 0.00 14.89 -4.13
N ARG A 45 -0.50 16.05 -3.67
CA ARG A 45 -0.86 16.25 -2.25
C ARG A 45 -2.08 15.42 -1.84
N GLU A 46 -3.08 15.29 -2.70
CA GLU A 46 -4.24 14.40 -2.44
C GLU A 46 -3.79 12.94 -2.32
N GLN A 47 -2.95 12.48 -3.24
CA GLN A 47 -2.35 11.14 -3.16
C GLN A 47 -1.49 10.97 -1.90
N ALA A 48 -0.77 12.00 -1.48
CA ALA A 48 0.00 12.00 -0.25
C ALA A 48 -0.88 11.82 1.00
N ALA A 49 -2.01 12.53 1.07
CA ALA A 49 -2.96 12.37 2.16
C ALA A 49 -3.54 10.93 2.20
N MET A 50 -3.84 10.36 1.03
CA MET A 50 -4.29 8.97 0.93
C MET A 50 -3.21 7.98 1.37
N ALA A 51 -1.95 8.21 1.00
CA ALA A 51 -0.82 7.38 1.44
C ALA A 51 -0.65 7.41 2.96
N ILE A 52 -0.77 8.57 3.60
CA ILE A 52 -0.74 8.71 5.07
C ILE A 52 -1.89 7.91 5.68
N PHE A 53 -3.12 8.06 5.17
CA PHE A 53 -4.28 7.32 5.66
C PHE A 53 -4.06 5.80 5.58
N ILE A 54 -3.59 5.29 4.45
CA ILE A 54 -3.28 3.86 4.26
C ILE A 54 -2.18 3.41 5.24
N GLY A 55 -1.15 4.24 5.44
CA GLY A 55 -0.11 3.98 6.43
C GLY A 55 -0.66 3.86 7.86
N CYS A 56 -1.59 4.75 8.25
CA CYS A 56 -2.29 4.66 9.53
C CYS A 56 -3.13 3.37 9.64
N MET A 57 -3.76 2.91 8.56
CA MET A 57 -4.50 1.64 8.55
C MET A 57 -3.58 0.43 8.77
N PHE A 58 -2.37 0.44 8.18
CA PHE A 58 -1.35 -0.58 8.48
C PHE A 58 -0.95 -0.57 9.95
N LEU A 59 -0.68 0.59 10.54
CA LEU A 59 -0.36 0.71 11.97
C LEU A 59 -1.54 0.27 12.84
N TRP A 60 -2.76 0.63 12.47
CA TRP A 60 -3.96 0.16 13.17
C TRP A 60 -4.02 -1.37 13.25
N CYS A 61 -3.62 -2.08 12.18
CA CYS A 61 -3.55 -3.55 12.17
C CYS A 61 -2.57 -4.13 13.20
N ILE A 62 -1.53 -3.37 13.60
CA ILE A 62 -0.61 -3.79 14.66
C ILE A 62 -1.28 -3.69 16.02
N PHE A 63 -1.86 -2.53 16.33
CA PHE A 63 -2.47 -2.26 17.62
C PHE A 63 -3.75 -3.07 17.86
N ASN A 64 -4.49 -3.38 16.78
CA ASN A 64 -5.74 -4.12 16.82
C ASN A 64 -5.60 -5.50 16.14
N TYR A 65 -4.53 -6.21 16.46
CA TYR A 65 -4.14 -7.42 15.74
C TYR A 65 -5.25 -8.47 15.64
N GLU A 66 -6.06 -8.65 16.68
CA GLU A 66 -7.14 -9.64 16.70
C GLU A 66 -8.35 -9.25 15.81
N ARG A 67 -8.55 -7.96 15.57
CA ARG A 67 -9.66 -7.40 14.78
C ARG A 67 -9.24 -6.97 13.37
N ARG A 68 -7.99 -7.18 12.98
CA ARG A 68 -7.42 -6.65 11.74
C ARG A 68 -7.99 -7.21 10.44
N ALA A 69 -8.69 -8.36 10.46
CA ALA A 69 -9.04 -9.09 9.24
C ALA A 69 -9.78 -8.23 8.21
N GLY A 70 -10.80 -7.48 8.63
CA GLY A 70 -11.54 -6.60 7.73
C GLY A 70 -10.67 -5.51 7.10
N VAL A 71 -9.86 -4.83 7.91
CA VAL A 71 -8.94 -3.79 7.43
C VAL A 71 -7.88 -4.40 6.51
N HIS A 72 -7.36 -5.58 6.83
CA HIS A 72 -6.40 -6.27 5.97
C HIS A 72 -6.97 -6.56 4.57
N TYR A 73 -8.20 -7.09 4.49
CA TYR A 73 -8.84 -7.32 3.19
C TYR A 73 -9.13 -6.02 2.44
N PHE A 74 -9.50 -4.96 3.12
CA PHE A 74 -9.66 -3.65 2.51
C PHE A 74 -8.33 -3.14 1.90
N LEU A 75 -7.23 -3.28 2.63
CA LEU A 75 -5.89 -2.93 2.13
C LEU A 75 -5.49 -3.80 0.93
N MET A 76 -5.87 -5.09 0.90
CA MET A 76 -5.66 -5.95 -0.27
C MET A 76 -6.43 -5.46 -1.50
N VAL A 77 -7.70 -5.08 -1.34
CA VAL A 77 -8.51 -4.52 -2.43
C VAL A 77 -7.90 -3.23 -2.95
N PHE A 78 -7.46 -2.35 -2.06
CA PHE A 78 -6.76 -1.12 -2.45
C PHE A 78 -5.48 -1.41 -3.22
N ALA A 79 -4.63 -2.32 -2.74
CA ALA A 79 -3.40 -2.72 -3.41
C ALA A 79 -3.68 -3.38 -4.78
N PHE A 80 -4.76 -4.16 -4.90
CA PHE A 80 -5.20 -4.73 -6.17
C PHE A 80 -5.59 -3.65 -7.18
N LEU A 81 -6.41 -2.69 -6.77
CA LEU A 81 -6.84 -1.59 -7.65
C LEU A 81 -5.64 -0.75 -8.10
N LEU A 82 -4.72 -0.47 -7.20
CA LEU A 82 -3.50 0.28 -7.53
C LEU A 82 -2.63 -0.50 -8.53
N ALA A 83 -2.41 -1.79 -8.33
CA ALA A 83 -1.68 -2.62 -9.27
C ALA A 83 -2.39 -2.68 -10.64
N ALA A 84 -3.72 -2.87 -10.65
CA ALA A 84 -4.52 -2.94 -11.87
C ALA A 84 -4.41 -1.67 -12.73
N ILE A 85 -4.46 -0.48 -12.11
CA ILE A 85 -4.27 0.80 -12.80
C ILE A 85 -2.88 0.87 -13.46
N HIS A 86 -1.82 0.49 -12.73
CA HIS A 86 -0.46 0.53 -13.27
C HIS A 86 -0.25 -0.48 -14.41
N TRP A 87 -0.83 -1.68 -14.31
CA TRP A 87 -0.82 -2.66 -15.40
C TRP A 87 -1.60 -2.17 -16.62
N PHE A 88 -2.75 -1.55 -16.41
CA PHE A 88 -3.54 -0.96 -17.48
C PHE A 88 -2.77 0.14 -18.23
N ASP A 89 -2.13 1.06 -17.50
CA ASP A 89 -1.34 2.14 -18.09
C ASP A 89 -0.07 1.62 -18.78
N TYR A 90 0.55 0.56 -18.25
CA TYR A 90 1.65 -0.12 -18.93
C TYR A 90 1.21 -0.73 -20.28
N LEU A 91 0.07 -1.43 -20.31
CA LEU A 91 -0.46 -2.03 -21.53
C LEU A 91 -0.83 -0.97 -22.60
N ARG A 92 -1.12 0.25 -22.17
CA ARG A 92 -1.35 1.40 -23.07
C ARG A 92 -0.07 2.11 -23.49
N GLY A 93 1.10 1.66 -23.03
CA GLY A 93 2.39 2.25 -23.37
C GLY A 93 2.72 3.55 -22.63
N HIS A 94 1.98 3.89 -21.55
CA HIS A 94 2.19 5.11 -20.76
C HIS A 94 3.24 4.95 -19.66
N LEU A 95 3.50 3.71 -19.22
CA LEU A 95 4.46 3.39 -18.16
C LEU A 95 5.50 2.38 -18.62
N ASN A 96 6.67 2.39 -17.99
CA ASN A 96 7.63 1.31 -18.14
C ASN A 96 7.21 0.08 -17.30
N TRP A 97 7.75 -1.09 -17.60
CA TRP A 97 7.41 -2.37 -16.97
C TRP A 97 7.71 -2.44 -15.46
N MET A 98 8.61 -1.59 -14.96
CA MET A 98 8.97 -1.56 -13.53
C MET A 98 7.84 -0.97 -12.67
N ALA A 99 7.09 0.00 -13.20
CA ALA A 99 6.02 0.65 -12.43
C ALA A 99 4.92 -0.33 -11.97
N PRO A 100 4.30 -1.16 -12.84
CA PRO A 100 3.33 -2.15 -12.39
C PRO A 100 3.94 -3.22 -11.49
N LEU A 101 5.21 -3.62 -11.70
CA LEU A 101 5.85 -4.60 -10.83
C LEU A 101 5.96 -4.09 -9.39
N TYR A 102 6.49 -2.89 -9.17
CA TYR A 102 6.61 -2.32 -7.82
C TYR A 102 5.26 -2.16 -7.14
N ASN A 103 4.23 -1.77 -7.89
CA ASN A 103 2.89 -1.60 -7.34
C ASN A 103 2.15 -2.94 -7.11
N THR A 104 2.65 -4.05 -7.65
CA THR A 104 2.13 -5.41 -7.38
C THR A 104 2.71 -6.01 -6.10
N VAL A 105 3.90 -5.59 -5.67
CA VAL A 105 4.56 -6.15 -4.47
C VAL A 105 3.69 -6.06 -3.20
N PRO A 106 3.07 -4.93 -2.84
CA PRO A 106 2.21 -4.86 -1.66
C PRO A 106 1.04 -5.85 -1.73
N LEU A 107 0.44 -6.04 -2.91
CA LEU A 107 -0.64 -7.01 -3.11
C LEU A 107 -0.18 -8.44 -2.84
N ILE A 108 0.99 -8.83 -3.37
CA ILE A 108 1.56 -10.17 -3.14
C ILE A 108 1.82 -10.38 -1.66
N VAL A 109 2.47 -9.42 -0.99
CA VAL A 109 2.78 -9.49 0.44
C VAL A 109 1.51 -9.66 1.26
N LEU A 110 0.50 -8.84 1.05
CA LEU A 110 -0.78 -8.92 1.77
C LEU A 110 -1.51 -10.24 1.49
N THR A 111 -1.47 -10.74 0.26
CA THR A 111 -2.07 -12.03 -0.10
C THR A 111 -1.40 -13.19 0.64
N VAL A 112 -0.07 -13.23 0.67
CA VAL A 112 0.69 -14.25 1.42
C VAL A 112 0.35 -14.19 2.91
N MET A 113 0.26 -12.99 3.49
CA MET A 113 -0.16 -12.80 4.88
C MET A 113 -1.58 -13.32 5.13
N ALA A 114 -2.54 -13.07 4.22
CA ALA A 114 -3.91 -13.56 4.33
C ALA A 114 -3.99 -15.10 4.32
N ILE A 115 -3.24 -15.75 3.41
CA ILE A 115 -3.16 -17.21 3.35
C ILE A 115 -2.60 -17.77 4.66
N GLY A 116 -1.52 -17.18 5.17
CA GLY A 116 -0.92 -17.58 6.44
C GLY A 116 -1.89 -17.43 7.63
N MET A 117 -2.67 -16.35 7.67
CA MET A 117 -3.69 -16.14 8.71
C MET A 117 -4.79 -17.20 8.68
N ARG A 118 -5.31 -17.54 7.49
CA ARG A 118 -6.34 -18.59 7.31
C ARG A 118 -5.81 -19.97 7.73
N SER A 119 -4.59 -20.31 7.35
CA SER A 119 -3.97 -21.58 7.71
C SER A 119 -3.78 -21.73 9.22
N ALA A 120 -3.42 -20.64 9.92
CA ALA A 120 -3.28 -20.65 11.37
C ALA A 120 -4.63 -20.81 12.08
N SER A 121 -5.68 -20.14 11.58
CA SER A 121 -7.03 -20.26 12.13
C SER A 121 -7.58 -21.70 12.02
N ARG A 122 -7.38 -22.34 10.86
CA ARG A 122 -7.79 -23.74 10.65
C ARG A 122 -7.10 -24.72 11.60
N ARG A 123 -5.79 -24.53 11.85
CA ARG A 123 -5.03 -25.36 12.81
C ARG A 123 -5.51 -25.17 14.24
N ALA A 124 -5.96 -23.99 14.62
CA ALA A 124 -6.48 -23.69 15.95
C ALA A 124 -7.88 -24.26 16.17
N SER A 125 -8.68 -24.43 15.11
CA SER A 125 -10.03 -25.01 15.17
C SER A 125 -10.09 -26.55 15.10
N GLY A 126 -8.95 -27.23 14.96
CA GLY A 126 -8.87 -28.71 15.02
C GLY A 126 -9.42 -29.45 13.80
N TYR A 127 -9.60 -28.78 12.66
CA TYR A 127 -9.95 -29.38 11.36
C TYR A 127 -8.75 -29.38 10.43
#